data_bc963dc671d437fdb7103a17fb0c0440
#
_entry.id   bc963dc671d437fdb7103a17fb0c0440
#
_cell.length_a   1.000
_cell.length_b   1.000
_cell.length_c   1.000
_cell.angle_alpha   90.00
_cell.angle_beta   90.00
_cell.angle_gamma   90.00
#
_symmetry.space_group_name_H-M   'P 1'
#
loop_
_entity.id
_entity.type
_entity.pdbx_description
1 polymer ?
#
loop_
_entity_poly.entity_id
_entity_poly.type
_entity_poly.pdbx_seq_one_letter_code
_entity_poly.pdbx_strand_id
1 'polypeptide(L)'
;MICNDVQKLIDYAIKKELITNDDIYVVRNQLMEALKLTDWESNNTEYRNETIDEILAPMIDYACENNIINDTSNSRDLFDTKLMGILTPMPREVVAEFNKRYAVNPKEATDWYFDFSKNLNYVRAGRIEKDLKWTYDCEYGRLDITINCSKPEKDPRDIAAAKTQKVSAYPECQLCPENAGFAGHATHPARQNLRPVPLTVNNEKWQLQYSPYGYYNEHCIVFNEKHIPMKIDDEVFEKLFDIVDYLPHYFVGSNADLPIVGGSILSHEHFQGGNYTFAMAKAPIETEFEIKAYPAVKAGIVKWPMSVIRVSSKNRKQLSECCADILEKWRAYTDESAFVFSETNGESHNTITPIARKNGNVYECDLVLRNNITTKERPLGVYHPNPSLHHIKKENIGLIEVMGLAVLPARLAKEINMLETAMLNGENLNAYPELIQHTQWAEDILRRHPDFNKDNAKSIIEDEIGKAFLEVLEDAGVFKRNENGQKAFKEFITSINE
;
A
#
# COMPACT_ATOMS: atom_id res chain seq x y z
N MET A 1 6.38 37.84 -4.27
CA MET A 1 5.05 38.33 -3.84
C MET A 1 4.02 37.25 -4.06
N ILE A 2 3.16 37.01 -3.08
CA ILE A 2 2.21 35.87 -3.03
C ILE A 2 1.29 35.78 -4.26
N CYS A 3 0.86 36.91 -4.84
CA CYS A 3 0.03 36.89 -6.06
C CYS A 3 0.75 36.27 -7.26
N ASN A 4 2.08 36.34 -7.32
CA ASN A 4 2.86 35.65 -8.37
C ASN A 4 2.81 34.13 -8.19
N ASP A 5 2.83 33.63 -6.96
CA ASP A 5 2.78 32.20 -6.66
C ASP A 5 1.38 31.66 -6.96
N VAL A 6 0.32 32.44 -6.64
CA VAL A 6 -1.05 32.13 -7.05
C VAL A 6 -1.18 32.09 -8.59
N GLN A 7 -0.57 33.05 -9.32
CA GLN A 7 -0.61 33.02 -10.80
C GLN A 7 0.12 31.78 -11.35
N LYS A 8 1.29 31.43 -10.80
CA LYS A 8 1.99 30.19 -11.18
C LYS A 8 1.13 28.95 -10.98
N LEU A 9 0.40 28.86 -9.86
CA LEU A 9 -0.49 27.74 -9.60
C LEU A 9 -1.64 27.67 -10.62
N ILE A 10 -2.20 28.83 -11.02
CA ILE A 10 -3.22 28.91 -12.07
C ILE A 10 -2.64 28.45 -13.43
N ASP A 11 -1.46 28.95 -13.80
CA ASP A 11 -0.79 28.58 -15.06
C ASP A 11 -0.43 27.09 -15.08
N TYR A 12 0.01 26.53 -13.94
CA TYR A 12 0.21 25.10 -13.75
C TYR A 12 -1.10 24.33 -14.01
N ALA A 13 -2.19 24.75 -13.38
CA ALA A 13 -3.48 24.08 -13.49
C ALA A 13 -4.03 24.06 -14.92
N ILE A 14 -3.85 25.16 -15.67
CA ILE A 14 -4.20 25.23 -17.10
C ILE A 14 -3.33 24.27 -17.91
N LYS A 15 -2.00 24.30 -17.71
CA LYS A 15 -1.06 23.44 -18.43
C LYS A 15 -1.28 21.94 -18.15
N LYS A 16 -1.77 21.62 -16.95
CA LYS A 16 -2.12 20.25 -16.53
C LYS A 16 -3.57 19.86 -16.82
N GLU A 17 -4.30 20.71 -17.54
CA GLU A 17 -5.70 20.48 -17.92
C GLU A 17 -6.63 20.23 -16.72
N LEU A 18 -6.29 20.79 -15.54
CA LEU A 18 -7.13 20.73 -14.34
C LEU A 18 -8.27 21.75 -14.41
N ILE A 19 -8.00 22.90 -15.01
CA ILE A 19 -8.95 24.00 -15.25
C ILE A 19 -8.79 24.52 -16.68
N THR A 20 -9.76 25.32 -17.13
CA THR A 20 -9.73 26.00 -18.42
C THR A 20 -9.47 27.50 -18.24
N ASN A 21 -9.26 28.22 -19.36
CA ASN A 21 -9.12 29.68 -19.32
C ASN A 21 -10.38 30.38 -18.80
N ASP A 22 -11.56 29.78 -18.94
CA ASP A 22 -12.83 30.33 -18.47
C ASP A 22 -12.93 30.31 -16.93
N ASP A 23 -12.16 29.45 -16.27
CA ASP A 23 -12.16 29.25 -14.81
C ASP A 23 -11.25 30.24 -14.07
N ILE A 24 -10.32 30.92 -14.77
CA ILE A 24 -9.22 31.70 -14.18
C ILE A 24 -9.69 32.66 -13.07
N TYR A 25 -10.74 33.46 -13.34
CA TYR A 25 -11.20 34.46 -12.38
C TYR A 25 -11.85 33.84 -11.15
N VAL A 26 -12.61 32.77 -11.33
CA VAL A 26 -13.26 32.04 -10.22
C VAL A 26 -12.20 31.41 -9.33
N VAL A 27 -11.26 30.69 -9.92
CA VAL A 27 -10.16 30.03 -9.23
C VAL A 27 -9.27 31.05 -8.51
N ARG A 28 -8.89 32.14 -9.18
CA ARG A 28 -8.10 33.23 -8.58
C ARG A 28 -8.78 33.77 -7.32
N ASN A 29 -10.06 34.11 -7.42
CA ASN A 29 -10.78 34.68 -6.30
C ASN A 29 -10.92 33.70 -5.12
N GLN A 30 -11.09 32.41 -5.39
CA GLN A 30 -11.13 31.37 -4.34
C GLN A 30 -9.75 31.17 -3.69
N LEU A 31 -8.66 31.22 -4.46
CA LEU A 31 -7.30 31.17 -3.93
C LEU A 31 -6.99 32.41 -3.09
N MET A 32 -7.40 33.60 -3.55
CA MET A 32 -7.29 34.84 -2.78
C MET A 32 -8.05 34.77 -1.45
N GLU A 33 -9.29 34.23 -1.47
CA GLU A 33 -10.09 34.02 -0.25
C GLU A 33 -9.37 33.07 0.72
N ALA A 34 -8.86 31.93 0.22
CA ALA A 34 -8.12 30.95 1.01
C ALA A 34 -6.89 31.55 1.69
N LEU A 35 -6.17 32.43 0.98
CA LEU A 35 -4.97 33.15 1.45
C LEU A 35 -5.27 34.50 2.13
N LYS A 36 -6.55 34.86 2.30
CA LYS A 36 -7.03 36.15 2.87
C LYS A 36 -6.43 37.39 2.17
N LEU A 37 -6.23 37.30 0.85
CA LEU A 37 -5.75 38.43 0.04
C LEU A 37 -6.93 39.34 -0.32
N THR A 38 -6.73 40.66 -0.16
CA THR A 38 -7.72 41.72 -0.48
C THR A 38 -7.46 42.38 -1.81
N ASP A 39 -6.22 42.33 -2.29
CA ASP A 39 -5.80 42.97 -3.52
C ASP A 39 -5.02 41.99 -4.42
N TRP A 40 -5.06 42.30 -5.74
CA TRP A 40 -4.38 41.50 -6.75
C TRP A 40 -3.31 42.34 -7.45
N GLU A 41 -2.05 42.06 -7.16
CA GLU A 41 -0.91 42.62 -7.88
C GLU A 41 -0.02 41.46 -8.36
N SER A 42 -0.12 41.13 -9.65
CA SER A 42 0.75 40.15 -10.27
C SER A 42 1.65 40.81 -11.30
N ASN A 43 2.94 40.62 -11.15
CA ASN A 43 3.91 40.90 -12.20
C ASN A 43 3.99 39.67 -13.10
N ASN A 44 4.17 39.85 -14.41
CA ASN A 44 4.25 38.75 -15.40
C ASN A 44 5.24 37.66 -14.95
N THR A 45 4.74 36.66 -14.22
CA THR A 45 5.51 35.52 -13.77
C THR A 45 4.99 34.32 -14.53
N GLU A 46 5.87 33.67 -15.29
CA GLU A 46 5.53 32.46 -16.05
C GLU A 46 5.83 31.21 -15.25
N TYR A 47 4.96 30.20 -15.30
CA TYR A 47 5.22 28.85 -14.84
C TYR A 47 6.33 28.20 -15.70
N ARG A 48 7.44 27.78 -15.06
CA ARG A 48 8.65 27.26 -15.73
C ARG A 48 8.89 25.78 -15.50
N ASN A 49 7.85 24.97 -15.33
CA ASN A 49 7.88 23.55 -15.01
C ASN A 49 8.36 23.21 -13.57
N GLU A 50 8.16 24.12 -12.63
CA GLU A 50 8.32 23.82 -11.23
C GLU A 50 7.41 22.65 -10.81
N THR A 51 7.85 21.85 -9.85
CA THR A 51 7.01 20.80 -9.26
C THR A 51 5.85 21.43 -8.49
N ILE A 52 4.78 20.67 -8.29
CA ILE A 52 3.64 21.17 -7.51
C ILE A 52 4.02 21.52 -6.08
N ASP A 53 4.95 20.79 -5.48
CA ASP A 53 5.46 21.07 -4.14
C ASP A 53 6.21 22.41 -4.10
N GLU A 54 7.03 22.73 -5.11
CA GLU A 54 7.73 24.01 -5.23
C GLU A 54 6.78 25.19 -5.43
N ILE A 55 5.65 24.98 -6.10
CA ILE A 55 4.62 26.02 -6.31
C ILE A 55 3.82 26.25 -5.03
N LEU A 56 3.47 25.19 -4.30
CA LEU A 56 2.62 25.28 -3.10
C LEU A 56 3.41 25.77 -1.86
N ALA A 57 4.69 25.43 -1.74
CA ALA A 57 5.49 25.77 -0.56
C ALA A 57 5.44 27.25 -0.18
N PRO A 58 5.67 28.24 -1.07
CA PRO A 58 5.58 29.66 -0.72
C PRO A 58 4.21 30.10 -0.23
N MET A 59 3.12 29.51 -0.77
CA MET A 59 1.76 29.83 -0.34
C MET A 59 1.44 29.25 1.04
N ILE A 60 1.95 28.06 1.35
CA ILE A 60 1.82 27.42 2.66
C ILE A 60 2.61 28.21 3.70
N ASP A 61 3.85 28.60 3.38
CA ASP A 61 4.70 29.43 4.26
C ASP A 61 4.03 30.79 4.54
N TYR A 62 3.51 31.44 3.49
CA TYR A 62 2.72 32.68 3.65
C TYR A 62 1.52 32.47 4.61
N ALA A 63 0.81 31.35 4.49
CA ALA A 63 -0.33 31.07 5.34
C ALA A 63 0.09 30.86 6.81
N CYS A 64 1.24 30.25 7.08
CA CYS A 64 1.82 30.11 8.42
C CYS A 64 2.25 31.49 8.97
N GLU A 65 3.02 32.27 8.23
CA GLU A 65 3.54 33.58 8.63
C GLU A 65 2.42 34.59 8.94
N ASN A 66 1.31 34.51 8.20
CA ASN A 66 0.15 35.38 8.40
C ASN A 66 -0.90 34.79 9.35
N ASN A 67 -0.60 33.73 10.10
CA ASN A 67 -1.48 33.07 11.05
C ASN A 67 -2.83 32.64 10.44
N ILE A 68 -2.85 32.27 9.16
CA ILE A 68 -4.01 31.67 8.49
C ILE A 68 -4.17 30.21 8.94
N ILE A 69 -3.03 29.53 9.09
CA ILE A 69 -2.93 28.17 9.62
C ILE A 69 -1.84 28.07 10.69
N ASN A 70 -1.88 27.03 11.51
CA ASN A 70 -0.79 26.71 12.42
C ASN A 70 0.38 26.07 11.65
N ASP A 71 1.61 26.36 12.08
CA ASP A 71 2.81 25.75 11.49
C ASP A 71 3.07 24.36 12.09
N THR A 72 2.23 23.39 11.69
CA THR A 72 2.39 21.96 11.96
C THR A 72 2.25 21.17 10.65
N SER A 73 2.85 19.98 10.60
CA SER A 73 2.82 19.15 9.39
C SER A 73 1.39 18.84 8.94
N ASN A 74 0.48 18.55 9.87
CA ASN A 74 -0.92 18.28 9.56
C ASN A 74 -1.65 19.53 9.02
N SER A 75 -1.46 20.71 9.64
CA SER A 75 -2.10 21.95 9.16
C SER A 75 -1.60 22.34 7.76
N ARG A 76 -0.31 22.16 7.49
CA ARG A 76 0.27 22.35 6.15
C ARG A 76 -0.33 21.42 5.12
N ASP A 77 -0.49 20.12 5.43
CA ASP A 77 -1.11 19.13 4.55
C ASP A 77 -2.60 19.39 4.30
N LEU A 78 -3.34 19.83 5.32
CA LEU A 78 -4.74 20.23 5.16
C LEU A 78 -4.87 21.44 4.23
N PHE A 79 -3.98 22.42 4.37
CA PHE A 79 -4.03 23.66 3.57
C PHE A 79 -3.56 23.43 2.12
N ASP A 80 -2.51 22.66 1.91
CA ASP A 80 -2.08 22.17 0.61
C ASP A 80 -3.27 21.55 -0.16
N THR A 81 -3.94 20.58 0.50
CA THR A 81 -5.07 19.89 -0.09
C THR A 81 -6.27 20.83 -0.34
N LYS A 82 -6.46 21.87 0.51
CA LYS A 82 -7.47 22.90 0.29
C LYS A 82 -7.18 23.71 -0.98
N LEU A 83 -5.93 24.17 -1.19
CA LEU A 83 -5.55 24.91 -2.37
C LEU A 83 -5.75 24.07 -3.64
N MET A 84 -5.30 22.82 -3.62
CA MET A 84 -5.48 21.89 -4.75
C MET A 84 -6.95 21.54 -4.99
N GLY A 85 -7.77 21.49 -3.93
CA GLY A 85 -9.22 21.27 -4.03
C GLY A 85 -9.93 22.33 -4.84
N ILE A 86 -9.45 23.57 -4.82
CA ILE A 86 -9.99 24.69 -5.64
C ILE A 86 -9.79 24.44 -7.13
N LEU A 87 -8.69 23.79 -7.50
CA LEU A 87 -8.34 23.48 -8.89
C LEU A 87 -8.95 22.16 -9.37
N THR A 88 -9.59 21.41 -8.50
CA THR A 88 -10.04 20.04 -8.80
C THR A 88 -11.39 20.05 -9.50
N PRO A 89 -11.51 19.51 -10.73
CA PRO A 89 -12.77 19.38 -11.44
C PRO A 89 -13.84 18.65 -10.63
N MET A 90 -15.11 18.86 -10.97
CA MET A 90 -16.21 18.14 -10.31
C MET A 90 -16.18 16.65 -10.66
N PRO A 91 -16.67 15.77 -9.76
CA PRO A 91 -16.66 14.33 -10.00
C PRO A 91 -17.25 13.90 -11.36
N ARG A 92 -18.34 14.55 -11.80
CA ARG A 92 -18.98 14.26 -13.10
C ARG A 92 -18.05 14.46 -14.29
N GLU A 93 -17.14 15.45 -14.21
CA GLU A 93 -16.20 15.79 -15.30
C GLU A 93 -15.08 14.74 -15.35
N VAL A 94 -14.55 14.38 -14.18
CA VAL A 94 -13.51 13.35 -14.05
C VAL A 94 -14.03 11.98 -14.51
N VAL A 95 -15.24 11.60 -14.10
CA VAL A 95 -15.88 10.34 -14.50
C VAL A 95 -16.19 10.33 -16.01
N ALA A 96 -16.64 11.44 -16.56
CA ALA A 96 -16.91 11.54 -18.01
C ALA A 96 -15.63 11.37 -18.84
N GLU A 97 -14.52 12.02 -18.44
CA GLU A 97 -13.24 11.90 -19.15
C GLU A 97 -12.63 10.50 -18.97
N PHE A 98 -12.70 9.92 -17.76
CA PHE A 98 -12.27 8.54 -17.53
C PHE A 98 -13.01 7.57 -18.45
N ASN A 99 -14.35 7.64 -18.48
CA ASN A 99 -15.17 6.74 -19.29
C ASN A 99 -14.93 6.91 -20.80
N LYS A 100 -14.70 8.14 -21.26
CA LYS A 100 -14.35 8.44 -22.65
C LYS A 100 -13.04 7.74 -23.06
N ARG A 101 -12.01 7.80 -22.21
CA ARG A 101 -10.72 7.12 -22.43
C ARG A 101 -10.84 5.61 -22.29
N TYR A 102 -11.60 5.16 -21.30
CA TYR A 102 -11.86 3.74 -21.07
C TYR A 102 -12.55 3.06 -22.26
N ALA A 103 -13.44 3.77 -22.95
CA ALA A 103 -14.08 3.27 -24.18
C ALA A 103 -13.07 3.04 -25.32
N VAL A 104 -11.92 3.70 -25.30
CA VAL A 104 -10.81 3.48 -26.25
C VAL A 104 -9.93 2.32 -25.75
N ASN A 105 -9.42 2.44 -24.54
CA ASN A 105 -8.54 1.44 -23.90
C ASN A 105 -8.54 1.62 -22.38
N PRO A 106 -8.76 0.55 -21.58
CA PRO A 106 -8.68 0.61 -20.12
C PRO A 106 -7.37 1.21 -19.60
N LYS A 107 -6.24 0.89 -20.24
CA LYS A 107 -4.91 1.40 -19.84
C LYS A 107 -4.81 2.90 -20.05
N GLU A 108 -5.33 3.45 -21.15
CA GLU A 108 -5.33 4.90 -21.40
C GLU A 108 -6.13 5.66 -20.33
N ALA A 109 -7.23 5.08 -19.85
CA ALA A 109 -8.02 5.68 -18.79
C ALA A 109 -7.27 5.70 -17.46
N THR A 110 -6.60 4.59 -17.09
CA THR A 110 -5.85 4.50 -15.84
C THR A 110 -4.59 5.35 -15.87
N ASP A 111 -3.83 5.37 -16.97
CA ASP A 111 -2.65 6.24 -17.15
C ASP A 111 -3.05 7.72 -16.94
N TRP A 112 -4.12 8.17 -17.62
CA TRP A 112 -4.63 9.52 -17.45
C TRP A 112 -5.07 9.81 -16.01
N TYR A 113 -5.83 8.90 -15.39
CA TYR A 113 -6.35 9.11 -14.05
C TYR A 113 -5.24 9.09 -12.98
N PHE A 114 -4.18 8.31 -13.21
CA PHE A 114 -3.00 8.34 -12.36
C PHE A 114 -2.24 9.66 -12.48
N ASP A 115 -2.01 10.13 -13.71
CA ASP A 115 -1.39 11.44 -13.96
C ASP A 115 -2.24 12.58 -13.40
N PHE A 116 -3.55 12.55 -13.59
CA PHE A 116 -4.49 13.48 -12.99
C PHE A 116 -4.36 13.50 -11.45
N SER A 117 -4.29 12.33 -10.80
CA SER A 117 -4.16 12.22 -9.35
C SER A 117 -2.81 12.76 -8.83
N LYS A 118 -1.74 12.61 -9.61
CA LYS A 118 -0.42 13.23 -9.33
C LYS A 118 -0.47 14.74 -9.53
N ASN A 119 -1.05 15.20 -10.64
CA ASN A 119 -1.16 16.62 -10.96
C ASN A 119 -2.01 17.38 -9.93
N LEU A 120 -2.95 16.71 -9.28
CA LEU A 120 -3.72 17.26 -8.16
C LEU A 120 -3.01 17.15 -6.80
N ASN A 121 -1.77 16.66 -6.77
CA ASN A 121 -1.05 16.39 -5.52
C ASN A 121 -1.83 15.47 -4.55
N TYR A 122 -2.79 14.67 -5.08
CA TYR A 122 -3.43 13.62 -4.30
C TYR A 122 -2.49 12.43 -4.11
N VAL A 123 -1.90 11.94 -5.19
CA VAL A 123 -0.72 11.08 -5.13
C VAL A 123 0.50 11.97 -4.91
N ARG A 124 1.11 11.85 -3.76
CA ARG A 124 2.20 12.73 -3.29
C ARG A 124 3.53 12.40 -3.96
N ALA A 125 3.61 12.59 -5.30
CA ALA A 125 4.76 12.19 -6.10
C ALA A 125 6.09 12.72 -5.57
N GLY A 126 6.19 14.01 -5.21
CA GLY A 126 7.41 14.60 -4.67
C GLY A 126 7.83 14.06 -3.28
N ARG A 127 6.88 13.47 -2.52
CA ARG A 127 7.24 12.73 -1.30
C ARG A 127 7.68 11.32 -1.61
N ILE A 128 7.03 10.64 -2.57
CA ILE A 128 7.35 9.27 -3.01
C ILE A 128 8.76 9.21 -3.63
N GLU A 129 9.21 10.28 -4.29
CA GLU A 129 10.57 10.39 -4.81
C GLU A 129 11.66 10.39 -3.71
N LYS A 130 11.29 10.71 -2.47
CA LYS A 130 12.20 10.68 -1.32
C LYS A 130 12.31 9.31 -0.66
N ASP A 131 11.47 8.34 -1.06
CA ASP A 131 11.55 6.98 -0.57
C ASP A 131 12.90 6.37 -0.96
N LEU A 132 13.54 5.67 -0.03
CA LEU A 132 14.74 4.90 -0.33
C LEU A 132 14.32 3.55 -0.88
N LYS A 133 14.84 3.19 -2.07
CA LYS A 133 14.44 1.99 -2.78
C LYS A 133 15.66 1.24 -3.30
N TRP A 134 15.68 -0.07 -3.08
CA TRP A 134 16.65 -0.99 -3.66
C TRP A 134 16.06 -2.38 -3.80
N THR A 135 16.82 -3.33 -4.31
CA THR A 135 16.38 -4.71 -4.48
C THR A 135 17.33 -5.67 -3.80
N TYR A 136 16.81 -6.80 -3.35
CA TYR A 136 17.57 -7.90 -2.77
C TYR A 136 17.35 -9.19 -3.55
N ASP A 137 18.41 -9.77 -4.10
CA ASP A 137 18.35 -11.04 -4.85
C ASP A 137 18.45 -12.22 -3.87
N CYS A 138 17.49 -13.15 -3.92
CA CYS A 138 17.46 -14.35 -3.10
C CYS A 138 17.01 -15.57 -3.92
N GLU A 139 16.97 -16.75 -3.30
CA GLU A 139 16.58 -18.01 -3.97
C GLU A 139 15.11 -18.01 -4.48
N TYR A 140 14.26 -17.09 -4.00
CA TYR A 140 12.86 -16.93 -4.42
C TYR A 140 12.68 -15.88 -5.51
N GLY A 141 13.74 -15.20 -5.90
CA GLY A 141 13.75 -14.12 -6.88
C GLY A 141 14.24 -12.81 -6.28
N ARG A 142 13.90 -11.71 -6.94
CA ARG A 142 14.32 -10.35 -6.56
C ARG A 142 13.23 -9.67 -5.75
N LEU A 143 13.47 -9.47 -4.45
CA LEU A 143 12.60 -8.72 -3.56
C LEU A 143 12.82 -7.22 -3.72
N ASP A 144 11.74 -6.44 -3.62
CA ASP A 144 11.80 -4.99 -3.60
C ASP A 144 11.81 -4.49 -2.15
N ILE A 145 12.73 -3.58 -1.83
CA ILE A 145 12.84 -3.00 -0.48
C ILE A 145 12.59 -1.50 -0.58
N THR A 146 11.68 -0.99 0.23
CA THR A 146 11.36 0.44 0.29
C THR A 146 11.31 0.91 1.73
N ILE A 147 12.08 1.95 2.07
CA ILE A 147 11.85 2.74 3.28
C ILE A 147 10.91 3.87 2.87
N ASN A 148 9.69 3.83 3.38
CA ASN A 148 8.63 4.76 3.01
C ASN A 148 8.76 6.08 3.79
N CYS A 149 9.33 7.10 3.14
CA CYS A 149 9.44 8.46 3.67
C CYS A 149 8.23 9.35 3.28
N SER A 150 7.36 8.86 2.42
CA SER A 150 6.20 9.62 1.91
C SER A 150 5.06 9.74 2.92
N LYS A 151 4.95 8.81 3.87
CA LYS A 151 3.98 8.86 4.95
C LYS A 151 4.53 9.72 6.10
N PRO A 152 3.96 10.91 6.37
CA PRO A 152 4.49 11.79 7.40
C PRO A 152 4.33 11.16 8.80
N GLU A 153 5.36 11.30 9.62
CA GLU A 153 5.26 11.00 11.05
C GLU A 153 4.35 12.03 11.72
N LYS A 154 3.55 11.57 12.68
CA LYS A 154 2.64 12.47 13.40
C LYS A 154 3.43 13.43 14.29
N ASP A 155 3.25 14.73 14.10
CA ASP A 155 3.78 15.76 14.98
C ASP A 155 3.19 15.60 16.40
N PRO A 156 4.02 15.61 17.47
CA PRO A 156 3.50 15.55 18.85
C PRO A 156 2.44 16.60 19.18
N ARG A 157 2.52 17.80 18.57
CA ARG A 157 1.52 18.87 18.71
C ARG A 157 0.19 18.47 18.09
N ASP A 158 0.21 17.81 16.93
CA ASP A 158 -0.98 17.30 16.27
C ASP A 158 -1.62 16.14 17.06
N ILE A 159 -0.79 15.27 17.67
CA ILE A 159 -1.27 14.20 18.56
C ILE A 159 -1.97 14.78 19.79
N ALA A 160 -1.42 15.84 20.38
CA ALA A 160 -2.03 16.52 21.53
C ALA A 160 -3.34 17.20 21.15
N ALA A 161 -3.40 17.89 20.01
CA ALA A 161 -4.62 18.51 19.49
C ALA A 161 -5.71 17.48 19.19
N ALA A 162 -5.34 16.33 18.64
CA ALA A 162 -6.26 15.24 18.34
C ALA A 162 -6.97 14.69 19.59
N LYS A 163 -6.29 14.64 20.75
CA LYS A 163 -6.86 14.16 22.02
C LYS A 163 -7.98 15.05 22.56
N THR A 164 -7.98 16.33 22.20
CA THR A 164 -8.95 17.32 22.68
C THR A 164 -10.12 17.53 21.73
N GLN A 165 -10.07 16.97 20.52
CA GLN A 165 -11.15 17.10 19.54
C GLN A 165 -12.26 16.08 19.78
N LYS A 166 -13.51 16.53 19.54
CA LYS A 166 -14.67 15.64 19.50
C LYS A 166 -14.50 14.70 18.31
N VAL A 167 -14.56 13.39 18.54
CA VAL A 167 -14.49 12.38 17.47
C VAL A 167 -15.69 12.60 16.54
N SER A 168 -15.42 12.91 15.27
CA SER A 168 -16.43 12.99 14.23
C SER A 168 -16.63 11.59 13.64
N ALA A 169 -17.88 11.21 13.40
CA ALA A 169 -18.23 9.97 12.71
C ALA A 169 -18.41 10.19 11.19
N TYR A 170 -17.97 11.33 10.65
CA TYR A 170 -18.09 11.69 9.23
C TYR A 170 -16.78 12.26 8.70
N PRO A 171 -16.22 11.66 7.64
CA PRO A 171 -16.52 10.32 7.11
C PRO A 171 -16.24 9.23 8.15
N GLU A 172 -16.94 8.09 8.05
CA GLU A 172 -16.80 7.01 9.05
C GLU A 172 -15.41 6.37 9.02
N CYS A 173 -14.82 6.21 7.83
CA CYS A 173 -13.42 5.81 7.67
C CYS A 173 -12.78 6.49 6.45
N GLN A 174 -11.47 6.24 6.22
CA GLN A 174 -10.71 6.85 5.13
C GLN A 174 -11.06 6.32 3.73
N LEU A 175 -11.86 5.27 3.63
CA LEU A 175 -12.31 4.67 2.37
C LEU A 175 -13.77 4.99 2.03
N CYS A 176 -14.53 5.62 2.93
CA CYS A 176 -15.91 6.00 2.64
C CYS A 176 -15.99 6.99 1.47
N PRO A 177 -17.02 6.90 0.59
CA PRO A 177 -17.20 7.80 -0.55
C PRO A 177 -17.27 9.28 -0.15
N GLU A 178 -17.74 9.56 1.07
CA GLU A 178 -17.84 10.90 1.68
C GLU A 178 -16.48 11.60 1.84
N ASN A 179 -15.39 10.88 1.69
CA ASN A 179 -14.06 11.49 1.65
C ASN A 179 -13.86 12.40 0.43
N ALA A 180 -14.54 12.15 -0.68
CA ALA A 180 -14.40 12.99 -1.87
C ALA A 180 -14.81 14.45 -1.57
N GLY A 181 -13.83 15.36 -1.60
CA GLY A 181 -14.03 16.78 -1.27
C GLY A 181 -13.97 17.11 0.22
N PHE A 182 -13.71 16.14 1.10
CA PHE A 182 -13.66 16.36 2.55
C PHE A 182 -12.46 17.23 2.97
N ALA A 183 -12.71 18.25 3.80
CA ALA A 183 -11.68 19.20 4.21
C ALA A 183 -10.62 18.62 5.17
N GLY A 184 -10.95 17.49 5.81
CA GLY A 184 -10.08 16.91 6.82
C GLY A 184 -10.12 17.64 8.17
N HIS A 185 -9.41 17.07 9.14
CA HIS A 185 -9.16 17.66 10.46
C HIS A 185 -7.95 16.94 11.11
N ALA A 186 -7.63 17.27 12.38
CA ALA A 186 -6.42 16.75 13.03
C ALA A 186 -6.31 15.20 13.08
N THR A 187 -7.43 14.48 13.05
CA THR A 187 -7.45 13.00 13.09
C THR A 187 -7.85 12.34 11.78
N HIS A 188 -8.25 13.12 10.76
CA HIS A 188 -8.68 12.62 9.47
C HIS A 188 -8.09 13.47 8.33
N PRO A 189 -7.40 12.87 7.36
CA PRO A 189 -6.72 13.62 6.31
C PRO A 189 -7.71 14.36 5.40
N ALA A 190 -7.29 15.50 4.87
CA ALA A 190 -8.04 16.18 3.81
C ALA A 190 -8.06 15.38 2.52
N ARG A 191 -9.15 15.49 1.78
CA ARG A 191 -9.43 14.81 0.51
C ARG A 191 -10.15 15.71 -0.50
N GLN A 192 -9.97 17.04 -0.41
CA GLN A 192 -10.62 18.00 -1.29
C GLN A 192 -10.23 17.81 -2.76
N ASN A 193 -9.06 17.26 -3.02
CA ASN A 193 -8.50 16.89 -4.32
C ASN A 193 -8.73 15.43 -4.72
N LEU A 194 -9.53 14.67 -3.98
CA LEU A 194 -9.87 13.29 -4.32
C LEU A 194 -11.13 13.22 -5.19
N ARG A 195 -11.08 12.46 -6.28
CA ARG A 195 -12.21 12.18 -7.19
C ARG A 195 -12.23 10.70 -7.54
N PRO A 196 -12.83 9.83 -6.71
CA PRO A 196 -12.95 8.40 -7.02
C PRO A 196 -13.80 8.18 -8.27
N VAL A 197 -13.47 7.12 -9.03
CA VAL A 197 -14.18 6.72 -10.23
C VAL A 197 -15.09 5.53 -9.90
N PRO A 198 -16.41 5.61 -10.20
CA PRO A 198 -17.32 4.52 -9.92
C PRO A 198 -17.11 3.35 -10.89
N LEU A 199 -17.26 2.13 -10.38
CA LEU A 199 -17.29 0.90 -11.14
C LEU A 199 -18.32 -0.09 -10.55
N THR A 200 -18.66 -1.13 -11.30
CA THR A 200 -19.54 -2.19 -10.84
C THR A 200 -18.73 -3.46 -10.62
N VAL A 201 -18.82 -4.04 -9.44
CA VAL A 201 -18.16 -5.30 -9.06
C VAL A 201 -19.22 -6.20 -8.44
N ASN A 202 -19.38 -7.40 -8.94
CA ASN A 202 -20.42 -8.38 -8.52
C ASN A 202 -21.82 -7.74 -8.40
N ASN A 203 -22.21 -6.94 -9.40
CA ASN A 203 -23.47 -6.18 -9.45
C ASN A 203 -23.68 -5.15 -8.32
N GLU A 204 -22.63 -4.83 -7.55
CA GLU A 204 -22.65 -3.79 -6.54
C GLU A 204 -21.87 -2.55 -7.00
N LYS A 205 -22.13 -1.41 -6.32
CA LYS A 205 -21.42 -0.16 -6.59
C LYS A 205 -20.11 -0.12 -5.82
N TRP A 206 -19.03 0.10 -6.53
CA TRP A 206 -17.68 0.24 -6.01
C TRP A 206 -17.04 1.52 -6.56
N GLN A 207 -15.91 1.90 -5.99
CA GLN A 207 -15.14 3.04 -6.44
C GLN A 207 -13.66 2.70 -6.53
N LEU A 208 -12.98 3.31 -7.49
CA LEU A 208 -11.54 3.24 -7.71
C LEU A 208 -10.89 4.56 -7.32
N GLN A 209 -9.81 4.50 -6.53
CA GLN A 209 -8.92 5.62 -6.27
C GLN A 209 -7.47 5.14 -6.20
N TYR A 210 -6.50 6.04 -6.43
CA TYR A 210 -5.10 5.72 -6.15
C TYR A 210 -4.76 5.91 -4.68
N SER A 211 -3.67 5.26 -4.25
CA SER A 211 -3.12 5.49 -2.92
C SER A 211 -2.26 6.77 -2.92
N PRO A 212 -2.43 7.66 -1.95
CA PRO A 212 -1.61 8.86 -1.87
C PRO A 212 -0.14 8.57 -1.57
N TYR A 213 0.19 7.36 -1.09
CA TYR A 213 1.54 6.95 -0.69
C TYR A 213 2.31 6.18 -1.77
N GLY A 214 1.63 5.67 -2.82
CA GLY A 214 2.23 5.08 -4.01
C GLY A 214 3.38 4.10 -3.79
N TYR A 215 3.13 3.00 -3.07
CA TYR A 215 4.18 2.01 -2.77
C TYR A 215 4.78 1.35 -4.02
N TYR A 216 3.99 1.27 -5.09
CA TYR A 216 4.39 0.76 -6.41
C TYR A 216 3.60 1.51 -7.50
N ASN A 217 3.94 1.25 -8.77
CA ASN A 217 3.30 1.96 -9.89
C ASN A 217 1.79 1.75 -9.93
N GLU A 218 1.06 2.87 -10.02
CA GLU A 218 -0.41 2.90 -10.08
C GLU A 218 -1.08 2.17 -8.90
N HIS A 219 -0.48 2.21 -7.70
CA HIS A 219 -1.08 1.62 -6.50
C HIS A 219 -2.46 2.20 -6.26
N CYS A 220 -3.48 1.36 -6.43
CA CYS A 220 -4.88 1.75 -6.31
C CYS A 220 -5.61 0.97 -5.21
N ILE A 221 -6.74 1.53 -4.82
CA ILE A 221 -7.70 0.93 -3.89
C ILE A 221 -9.04 0.89 -4.60
N VAL A 222 -9.65 -0.29 -4.69
CA VAL A 222 -11.01 -0.52 -5.15
C VAL A 222 -11.84 -0.86 -3.92
N PHE A 223 -12.84 -0.05 -3.60
CA PHE A 223 -13.58 -0.16 -2.34
C PHE A 223 -15.09 -0.14 -2.58
N ASN A 224 -15.82 -0.88 -1.73
CA ASN A 224 -17.27 -0.91 -1.76
C ASN A 224 -17.84 0.49 -1.40
N GLU A 225 -18.89 0.93 -2.08
CA GLU A 225 -19.55 2.20 -1.76
C GLU A 225 -20.21 2.15 -0.35
N LYS A 226 -20.59 0.96 0.11
CA LYS A 226 -21.13 0.74 1.45
C LYS A 226 -20.00 0.51 2.46
N HIS A 227 -20.12 1.11 3.64
CA HIS A 227 -19.22 0.81 4.75
C HIS A 227 -19.60 -0.53 5.39
N ILE A 228 -19.06 -1.63 4.87
CA ILE A 228 -19.26 -2.99 5.37
C ILE A 228 -17.91 -3.65 5.66
N PRO A 229 -17.81 -4.52 6.67
CA PRO A 229 -16.56 -5.19 7.01
C PRO A 229 -16.02 -6.03 5.87
N MET A 230 -14.70 -6.12 5.80
CA MET A 230 -14.01 -7.07 4.92
C MET A 230 -14.36 -8.49 5.30
N LYS A 231 -14.54 -9.33 4.29
CA LYS A 231 -14.76 -10.76 4.44
C LYS A 231 -14.11 -11.49 3.28
N ILE A 232 -13.38 -12.54 3.59
CA ILE A 232 -12.85 -13.46 2.58
C ILE A 232 -13.81 -14.65 2.52
N ASP A 233 -14.67 -14.68 1.53
CA ASP A 233 -15.64 -15.75 1.26
C ASP A 233 -15.61 -16.14 -0.22
N ASP A 234 -16.58 -16.91 -0.67
CA ASP A 234 -16.71 -17.35 -2.06
C ASP A 234 -16.91 -16.19 -3.04
N GLU A 235 -17.61 -15.13 -2.63
CA GLU A 235 -17.85 -13.95 -3.48
C GLU A 235 -16.57 -13.13 -3.76
N VAL A 236 -15.55 -13.19 -2.88
CA VAL A 236 -14.33 -12.40 -3.04
C VAL A 236 -13.62 -12.72 -4.35
N PHE A 237 -13.63 -13.99 -4.78
CA PHE A 237 -12.96 -14.42 -6.00
C PHE A 237 -13.66 -13.86 -7.25
N GLU A 238 -15.00 -13.87 -7.27
CA GLU A 238 -15.76 -13.24 -8.34
C GLU A 238 -15.51 -11.73 -8.40
N LYS A 239 -15.47 -11.06 -7.24
CA LYS A 239 -15.17 -9.63 -7.16
C LYS A 239 -13.77 -9.31 -7.71
N LEU A 240 -12.75 -10.10 -7.33
CA LEU A 240 -11.39 -9.91 -7.84
C LEU A 240 -11.33 -10.15 -9.35
N PHE A 241 -12.02 -11.17 -9.88
CA PHE A 241 -12.04 -11.43 -11.32
C PHE A 241 -12.82 -10.38 -12.11
N ASP A 242 -13.89 -9.79 -11.56
CA ASP A 242 -14.56 -8.64 -12.16
C ASP A 242 -13.62 -7.46 -12.33
N ILE A 243 -12.80 -7.18 -11.30
CA ILE A 243 -11.87 -6.05 -11.34
C ILE A 243 -10.76 -6.29 -12.38
N VAL A 244 -10.19 -7.51 -12.47
CA VAL A 244 -9.18 -7.80 -13.51
C VAL A 244 -9.78 -7.94 -14.92
N ASP A 245 -11.07 -8.12 -15.05
CA ASP A 245 -11.77 -8.00 -16.34
C ASP A 245 -11.94 -6.52 -16.71
N TYR A 246 -12.26 -5.68 -15.75
CA TYR A 246 -12.37 -4.24 -15.93
C TYR A 246 -11.00 -3.58 -16.16
N LEU A 247 -9.95 -4.01 -15.46
CA LEU A 247 -8.57 -3.50 -15.56
C LEU A 247 -7.60 -4.65 -15.88
N PRO A 248 -7.57 -5.18 -17.12
CA PRO A 248 -6.86 -6.42 -17.44
C PRO A 248 -5.32 -6.32 -17.36
N HIS A 249 -4.78 -5.13 -17.25
CA HIS A 249 -3.34 -4.85 -17.07
C HIS A 249 -2.95 -4.67 -15.59
N TYR A 250 -3.91 -4.75 -14.65
CA TYR A 250 -3.68 -4.70 -13.22
C TYR A 250 -3.69 -6.10 -12.61
N PHE A 251 -2.95 -6.24 -11.51
CA PHE A 251 -3.28 -7.24 -10.50
C PHE A 251 -4.26 -6.61 -9.51
N VAL A 252 -4.98 -7.44 -8.77
CA VAL A 252 -5.80 -7.02 -7.62
C VAL A 252 -5.77 -8.10 -6.55
N GLY A 253 -5.73 -7.70 -5.29
CA GLY A 253 -5.74 -8.64 -4.17
C GLY A 253 -6.42 -8.06 -2.94
N SER A 254 -6.78 -8.94 -2.03
CA SER A 254 -7.35 -8.59 -0.74
C SER A 254 -6.36 -8.84 0.39
N ASN A 255 -6.33 -7.95 1.38
CA ASN A 255 -5.79 -8.34 2.67
C ASN A 255 -6.61 -9.47 3.28
N ALA A 256 -6.03 -10.22 4.19
CA ALA A 256 -6.76 -11.18 5.00
C ALA A 256 -7.80 -10.48 5.90
N ASP A 257 -8.90 -11.15 6.19
CA ASP A 257 -10.03 -10.63 6.97
C ASP A 257 -9.88 -10.84 8.50
N LEU A 258 -8.84 -11.52 8.93
CA LEU A 258 -8.56 -11.76 10.35
C LEU A 258 -7.53 -10.75 10.90
N PRO A 259 -7.64 -10.38 12.18
CA PRO A 259 -6.63 -9.55 12.87
C PRO A 259 -5.23 -10.19 12.79
N ILE A 260 -4.17 -9.39 12.97
CA ILE A 260 -2.76 -9.83 12.99
C ILE A 260 -2.21 -10.16 11.60
N VAL A 261 -2.99 -10.82 10.74
CA VAL A 261 -2.58 -11.22 9.38
C VAL A 261 -3.26 -10.40 8.28
N GLY A 262 -4.10 -9.44 8.66
CA GLY A 262 -4.83 -8.55 7.75
C GLY A 262 -4.27 -7.15 7.65
N GLY A 263 -4.93 -6.32 6.84
CA GLY A 263 -4.64 -4.90 6.68
C GLY A 263 -5.17 -4.03 7.83
N SER A 264 -4.96 -2.72 7.69
CA SER A 264 -5.29 -1.75 8.73
C SER A 264 -6.78 -1.33 8.79
N ILE A 265 -7.57 -1.56 7.73
CA ILE A 265 -8.97 -1.14 7.62
C ILE A 265 -9.83 -2.38 7.34
N LEU A 266 -10.08 -3.19 8.38
CA LEU A 266 -10.93 -4.37 8.26
C LEU A 266 -12.44 -4.04 8.29
N SER A 267 -12.80 -2.83 8.71
CA SER A 267 -14.19 -2.38 8.82
C SER A 267 -14.82 -1.96 7.50
N HIS A 268 -14.03 -1.82 6.43
CA HIS A 268 -14.53 -1.38 5.13
C HIS A 268 -13.98 -2.29 4.03
N GLU A 269 -14.89 -2.96 3.31
CA GLU A 269 -14.53 -3.88 2.23
C GLU A 269 -13.80 -3.16 1.09
N HIS A 270 -12.56 -3.60 0.84
CA HIS A 270 -11.71 -3.01 -0.20
C HIS A 270 -10.64 -3.98 -0.67
N PHE A 271 -10.17 -3.75 -1.89
CA PHE A 271 -9.06 -4.46 -2.52
C PHE A 271 -7.96 -3.47 -2.90
N GLN A 272 -6.74 -3.97 -3.01
CA GLN A 272 -5.61 -3.19 -3.51
C GLN A 272 -5.15 -3.78 -4.84
N GLY A 273 -4.79 -2.90 -5.76
CA GLY A 273 -4.34 -3.29 -7.09
C GLY A 273 -3.37 -2.29 -7.69
N GLY A 274 -3.02 -2.52 -8.95
CA GLY A 274 -2.17 -1.60 -9.70
C GLY A 274 -1.43 -2.27 -10.85
N ASN A 275 -0.72 -1.46 -11.61
CA ASN A 275 0.07 -1.87 -12.75
C ASN A 275 1.51 -2.20 -12.30
N TYR A 276 1.68 -3.33 -11.61
CA TYR A 276 2.97 -3.77 -11.10
C TYR A 276 3.09 -5.28 -11.09
N THR A 277 4.29 -5.81 -11.33
CA THR A 277 4.57 -7.25 -11.32
C THR A 277 5.56 -7.58 -10.21
N PHE A 278 5.04 -8.06 -9.09
CA PHE A 278 5.82 -8.43 -7.92
C PHE A 278 6.66 -9.69 -8.12
N ALA A 279 7.63 -9.90 -7.23
CA ALA A 279 8.49 -11.07 -7.22
C ALA A 279 7.70 -12.39 -7.13
N MET A 280 6.68 -12.45 -6.27
CA MET A 280 5.83 -13.64 -6.13
C MET A 280 5.12 -14.01 -7.44
N ALA A 281 4.66 -13.03 -8.24
CA ALA A 281 4.02 -13.30 -9.52
C ALA A 281 4.98 -13.97 -10.53
N LYS A 282 6.29 -13.67 -10.44
CA LYS A 282 7.35 -14.23 -11.29
C LYS A 282 7.89 -15.57 -10.78
N ALA A 283 7.61 -15.90 -9.51
CA ALA A 283 8.11 -17.10 -8.89
C ALA A 283 7.55 -18.37 -9.59
N PRO A 284 8.40 -19.39 -9.84
CA PRO A 284 7.99 -20.60 -10.52
C PRO A 284 7.11 -21.50 -9.63
N ILE A 285 6.35 -22.37 -10.27
CA ILE A 285 5.72 -23.51 -9.61
C ILE A 285 6.80 -24.55 -9.31
N GLU A 286 6.92 -24.97 -8.04
CA GLU A 286 7.88 -26.01 -7.63
C GLU A 286 7.22 -27.41 -7.55
N THR A 287 5.91 -27.47 -7.35
CA THR A 287 5.16 -28.73 -7.32
C THR A 287 3.79 -28.52 -7.97
N GLU A 288 3.57 -29.17 -9.11
CA GLU A 288 2.25 -29.21 -9.75
C GLU A 288 1.38 -30.30 -9.11
N PHE A 289 0.08 -30.06 -9.04
CA PHE A 289 -0.91 -31.04 -8.58
C PHE A 289 -2.25 -30.84 -9.29
N GLU A 290 -3.06 -31.90 -9.29
CA GLU A 290 -4.40 -31.89 -9.89
C GLU A 290 -5.46 -31.70 -8.79
N ILE A 291 -6.50 -30.94 -9.10
CA ILE A 291 -7.72 -30.81 -8.30
C ILE A 291 -8.82 -31.54 -9.05
N LYS A 292 -9.18 -32.73 -8.59
CA LYS A 292 -10.08 -33.68 -9.31
C LYS A 292 -11.42 -33.06 -9.66
N ALA A 293 -11.98 -32.22 -8.80
CA ALA A 293 -13.24 -31.53 -9.01
C ALA A 293 -13.17 -30.47 -10.13
N TYR A 294 -11.98 -29.96 -10.45
CA TYR A 294 -11.79 -28.87 -11.39
C TYR A 294 -10.71 -29.18 -12.44
N PRO A 295 -10.96 -30.12 -13.37
CA PRO A 295 -9.94 -30.59 -14.31
C PRO A 295 -9.47 -29.53 -15.32
N ALA A 296 -10.20 -28.41 -15.46
CA ALA A 296 -9.78 -27.27 -16.30
C ALA A 296 -8.93 -26.24 -15.55
N VAL A 297 -8.69 -26.45 -14.26
CA VAL A 297 -7.84 -25.57 -13.43
C VAL A 297 -6.47 -26.22 -13.29
N LYS A 298 -5.43 -25.47 -13.63
CA LYS A 298 -4.04 -25.85 -13.31
C LYS A 298 -3.74 -25.37 -11.90
N ALA A 299 -3.10 -26.19 -11.09
CA ALA A 299 -2.77 -25.88 -9.72
C ALA A 299 -1.31 -26.25 -9.40
N GLY A 300 -0.69 -25.48 -8.52
CA GLY A 300 0.68 -25.78 -8.06
C GLY A 300 1.08 -24.98 -6.84
N ILE A 301 2.07 -25.50 -6.12
CA ILE A 301 2.75 -24.79 -5.02
C ILE A 301 3.78 -23.85 -5.65
N VAL A 302 3.75 -22.59 -5.27
CA VAL A 302 4.72 -21.58 -5.73
C VAL A 302 6.02 -21.72 -4.91
N LYS A 303 7.16 -21.67 -5.58
CA LYS A 303 8.46 -21.54 -4.89
C LYS A 303 8.57 -20.15 -4.26
N TRP A 304 8.08 -20.03 -3.04
CA TRP A 304 7.98 -18.77 -2.31
C TRP A 304 8.26 -18.99 -0.81
N PRO A 305 8.78 -18.00 -0.05
CA PRO A 305 9.03 -18.19 1.38
C PRO A 305 7.76 -18.45 2.18
N MET A 306 6.62 -17.93 1.74
CA MET A 306 5.31 -18.20 2.33
C MET A 306 4.59 -19.36 1.61
N SER A 307 3.53 -19.87 2.21
CA SER A 307 2.73 -20.99 1.68
C SER A 307 1.72 -20.49 0.65
N VAL A 308 2.03 -20.65 -0.63
CA VAL A 308 1.22 -20.13 -1.75
C VAL A 308 0.80 -21.24 -2.69
N ILE A 309 -0.51 -21.32 -2.95
CA ILE A 309 -1.11 -22.13 -4.00
C ILE A 309 -1.44 -21.20 -5.16
N ARG A 310 -0.92 -21.47 -6.34
CA ARG A 310 -1.32 -20.79 -7.58
C ARG A 310 -2.28 -21.66 -8.36
N VAL A 311 -3.42 -21.09 -8.72
CA VAL A 311 -4.41 -21.72 -9.58
C VAL A 311 -4.65 -20.85 -10.81
N SER A 312 -4.88 -21.49 -11.97
CA SER A 312 -5.11 -20.75 -13.21
C SER A 312 -6.05 -21.51 -14.16
N SER A 313 -6.88 -20.76 -14.89
CA SER A 313 -7.79 -21.31 -15.89
C SER A 313 -8.24 -20.25 -16.90
N LYS A 314 -8.67 -20.69 -18.09
CA LYS A 314 -9.47 -19.87 -19.01
C LYS A 314 -10.94 -19.82 -18.61
N ASN A 315 -11.39 -20.79 -17.83
CA ASN A 315 -12.77 -20.87 -17.33
C ASN A 315 -12.85 -20.16 -15.98
N ARG A 316 -13.23 -18.87 -15.99
CA ARG A 316 -13.35 -18.02 -14.81
C ARG A 316 -14.22 -18.65 -13.73
N LYS A 317 -15.40 -19.20 -14.11
CA LYS A 317 -16.34 -19.77 -13.15
C LYS A 317 -15.74 -20.96 -12.40
N GLN A 318 -15.15 -21.93 -13.12
CA GLN A 318 -14.48 -23.06 -12.47
C GLN A 318 -13.29 -22.63 -11.60
N LEU A 319 -12.58 -21.58 -12.00
CA LEU A 319 -11.48 -21.05 -11.20
C LEU A 319 -11.99 -20.43 -9.90
N SER A 320 -13.08 -19.66 -9.95
CA SER A 320 -13.70 -19.04 -8.77
C SER A 320 -14.21 -20.10 -7.80
N GLU A 321 -14.95 -21.09 -8.30
CA GLU A 321 -15.43 -22.23 -7.51
C GLU A 321 -14.27 -23.02 -6.87
N CYS A 322 -13.19 -23.25 -7.63
CA CYS A 322 -12.00 -23.92 -7.13
C CYS A 322 -11.31 -23.12 -5.99
N CYS A 323 -11.19 -21.80 -6.14
CA CYS A 323 -10.63 -20.94 -5.10
C CYS A 323 -11.48 -20.97 -3.82
N ALA A 324 -12.80 -20.96 -3.96
CA ALA A 324 -13.75 -21.04 -2.85
C ALA A 324 -13.65 -22.38 -2.10
N ASP A 325 -13.57 -23.50 -2.82
CA ASP A 325 -13.39 -24.84 -2.22
C ASP A 325 -12.05 -24.95 -1.47
N ILE A 326 -10.96 -24.41 -2.04
CA ILE A 326 -9.67 -24.38 -1.34
C ILE A 326 -9.76 -23.55 -0.06
N LEU A 327 -10.44 -22.40 -0.11
CA LEU A 327 -10.64 -21.55 1.07
C LEU A 327 -11.44 -22.28 2.16
N GLU A 328 -12.54 -22.96 1.78
CA GLU A 328 -13.38 -23.72 2.72
C GLU A 328 -12.58 -24.83 3.40
N LYS A 329 -11.85 -25.62 2.61
CA LYS A 329 -10.98 -26.69 3.13
C LYS A 329 -9.87 -26.12 4.02
N TRP A 330 -9.25 -25.00 3.63
CA TRP A 330 -8.24 -24.35 4.46
C TRP A 330 -8.82 -23.86 5.79
N ARG A 331 -10.00 -23.26 5.79
CA ARG A 331 -10.66 -22.78 7.01
C ARG A 331 -10.96 -23.90 8.00
N ALA A 332 -11.24 -25.10 7.54
CA ALA A 332 -11.50 -26.27 8.36
C ALA A 332 -10.24 -27.07 8.73
N TYR A 333 -9.07 -26.75 8.13
CA TYR A 333 -7.88 -27.57 8.22
C TYR A 333 -7.14 -27.39 9.56
N THR A 334 -6.84 -28.50 10.22
CA THR A 334 -6.00 -28.57 11.43
C THR A 334 -4.89 -29.59 11.22
N ASP A 335 -3.65 -29.19 11.52
CA ASP A 335 -2.48 -30.06 11.55
C ASP A 335 -1.61 -29.67 12.77
N GLU A 336 -1.74 -30.45 13.83
CA GLU A 336 -1.01 -30.22 15.08
C GLU A 336 0.51 -30.32 14.87
N SER A 337 0.96 -31.17 13.93
CA SER A 337 2.40 -31.36 13.67
C SER A 337 3.07 -30.12 13.06
N ALA A 338 2.30 -29.33 12.32
CA ALA A 338 2.71 -28.05 11.75
C ALA A 338 2.26 -26.84 12.60
N PHE A 339 1.67 -27.07 13.76
CA PHE A 339 1.06 -26.06 14.64
C PHE A 339 -0.07 -25.26 13.95
N VAL A 340 -0.75 -25.85 13.00
CA VAL A 340 -1.90 -25.25 12.32
C VAL A 340 -3.18 -25.70 13.01
N PHE A 341 -3.93 -24.73 13.53
CA PHE A 341 -5.23 -24.96 14.14
C PHE A 341 -6.26 -24.10 13.42
N SER A 342 -7.35 -24.72 12.97
CA SER A 342 -8.46 -24.01 12.31
C SER A 342 -9.18 -23.08 13.29
N GLU A 343 -9.28 -23.52 14.57
CA GLU A 343 -9.99 -22.82 15.64
C GLU A 343 -9.38 -23.11 17.00
N THR A 344 -9.40 -22.14 17.92
CA THR A 344 -9.15 -22.35 19.35
C THR A 344 -10.16 -21.52 20.17
N ASN A 345 -10.83 -22.17 21.13
CA ASN A 345 -11.83 -21.52 22.01
C ASN A 345 -12.96 -20.78 21.28
N GLY A 346 -13.35 -21.23 20.08
CA GLY A 346 -14.39 -20.61 19.26
C GLY A 346 -13.89 -19.47 18.37
N GLU A 347 -12.59 -19.22 18.32
CA GLU A 347 -11.99 -18.24 17.43
C GLU A 347 -11.32 -18.91 16.22
N SER A 348 -11.75 -18.57 15.01
CA SER A 348 -11.16 -19.08 13.76
C SER A 348 -9.80 -18.44 13.48
N HIS A 349 -8.86 -19.23 12.94
CA HIS A 349 -7.49 -18.78 12.68
C HIS A 349 -7.10 -18.81 11.21
N ASN A 350 -7.66 -19.70 10.42
CA ASN A 350 -7.29 -19.87 9.02
C ASN A 350 -8.03 -18.89 8.11
N THR A 351 -7.28 -18.24 7.24
CA THR A 351 -7.80 -17.39 6.16
C THR A 351 -6.81 -17.37 4.99
N ILE A 352 -7.14 -16.65 3.93
CA ILE A 352 -6.32 -16.51 2.74
C ILE A 352 -6.13 -15.03 2.41
N THR A 353 -4.96 -14.69 1.88
CA THR A 353 -4.69 -13.45 1.16
C THR A 353 -4.75 -13.79 -0.35
N PRO A 354 -5.88 -13.53 -1.06
CA PRO A 354 -6.02 -13.86 -2.47
C PRO A 354 -5.49 -12.73 -3.35
N ILE A 355 -4.78 -13.09 -4.43
CA ILE A 355 -4.24 -12.14 -5.42
C ILE A 355 -4.59 -12.65 -6.82
N ALA A 356 -5.40 -11.89 -7.56
CA ALA A 356 -5.81 -12.20 -8.91
C ALA A 356 -5.09 -11.34 -9.95
N ARG A 357 -4.86 -11.92 -11.11
CA ARG A 357 -4.37 -11.24 -12.31
C ARG A 357 -4.82 -11.96 -13.57
N LYS A 358 -4.68 -11.28 -14.69
CA LYS A 358 -5.06 -11.81 -15.99
C LYS A 358 -3.90 -11.73 -16.97
N ASN A 359 -3.66 -12.82 -17.69
CA ASN A 359 -2.67 -12.87 -18.75
C ASN A 359 -3.36 -13.33 -20.05
N GLY A 360 -3.70 -12.38 -20.91
CA GLY A 360 -4.57 -12.63 -22.06
C GLY A 360 -5.92 -13.18 -21.62
N ASN A 361 -6.25 -14.41 -22.01
CA ASN A 361 -7.50 -15.09 -21.66
C ASN A 361 -7.38 -16.02 -20.45
N VAL A 362 -6.25 -16.03 -19.76
CA VAL A 362 -6.01 -16.89 -18.59
C VAL A 362 -6.13 -16.03 -17.33
N TYR A 363 -7.04 -16.43 -16.46
CA TYR A 363 -7.13 -15.91 -15.09
C TYR A 363 -6.16 -16.70 -14.22
N GLU A 364 -5.52 -16.04 -13.31
CA GLU A 364 -4.61 -16.62 -12.34
C GLU A 364 -4.90 -16.04 -10.96
N CYS A 365 -4.94 -16.89 -9.94
CA CYS A 365 -5.10 -16.49 -8.55
C CYS A 365 -4.03 -17.16 -7.69
N ASP A 366 -3.31 -16.37 -6.92
CA ASP A 366 -2.42 -16.82 -5.85
C ASP A 366 -3.20 -16.80 -4.54
N LEU A 367 -3.28 -17.96 -3.89
CA LEU A 367 -3.94 -18.15 -2.61
C LEU A 367 -2.84 -18.29 -1.53
N VAL A 368 -2.55 -17.20 -0.82
CA VAL A 368 -1.56 -17.21 0.25
C VAL A 368 -2.23 -17.64 1.54
N LEU A 369 -1.85 -18.81 2.06
CA LEU A 369 -2.42 -19.36 3.28
C LEU A 369 -1.96 -18.55 4.50
N ARG A 370 -2.90 -18.13 5.34
CA ARG A 370 -2.65 -17.35 6.54
C ARG A 370 -3.29 -18.01 7.77
N ASN A 371 -2.66 -17.78 8.90
CA ASN A 371 -3.17 -18.21 10.21
C ASN A 371 -2.77 -17.19 11.29
N ASN A 372 -3.73 -16.74 12.11
CA ASN A 372 -3.53 -15.69 13.09
C ASN A 372 -3.39 -16.19 14.54
N ILE A 373 -3.15 -17.48 14.74
CA ILE A 373 -3.03 -18.04 16.09
C ILE A 373 -1.93 -17.35 16.91
N THR A 374 -2.21 -17.12 18.17
CA THR A 374 -1.27 -16.53 19.13
C THR A 374 -0.94 -17.51 20.25
N THR A 375 0.20 -17.33 20.90
CA THR A 375 0.55 -17.99 22.16
C THR A 375 1.03 -16.97 23.18
N LYS A 376 1.27 -17.39 24.41
CA LYS A 376 1.84 -16.50 25.44
C LYS A 376 3.23 -15.99 25.04
N GLU A 377 4.01 -16.83 24.38
CA GLU A 377 5.37 -16.54 23.90
C GLU A 377 5.34 -15.71 22.60
N ARG A 378 4.26 -15.83 21.81
CA ARG A 378 4.07 -15.16 20.53
C ARG A 378 2.75 -14.38 20.51
N PRO A 379 2.61 -13.31 21.32
CA PRO A 379 1.35 -12.56 21.46
C PRO A 379 0.97 -11.73 20.21
N LEU A 380 1.94 -11.48 19.32
CA LEU A 380 1.71 -10.81 18.03
C LEU A 380 1.38 -11.79 16.90
N GLY A 381 1.35 -13.09 17.18
CA GLY A 381 1.11 -14.16 16.22
C GLY A 381 2.26 -15.16 16.13
N VAL A 382 1.93 -16.43 15.96
CA VAL A 382 2.93 -17.50 15.70
C VAL A 382 3.56 -17.29 14.32
N TYR A 383 2.76 -16.92 13.35
CA TYR A 383 3.14 -16.61 11.97
C TYR A 383 3.35 -15.10 11.77
N HIS A 384 4.14 -14.52 12.65
CA HIS A 384 4.51 -13.11 12.67
C HIS A 384 6.03 -13.00 12.76
N PRO A 385 6.67 -11.94 12.26
CA PRO A 385 8.12 -11.74 12.35
C PRO A 385 8.67 -12.02 13.75
N ASN A 386 9.81 -12.69 13.80
CA ASN A 386 10.49 -12.98 15.06
C ASN A 386 10.87 -11.68 15.79
N PRO A 387 10.78 -11.60 17.12
CA PRO A 387 11.21 -10.42 17.88
C PRO A 387 12.61 -9.90 17.55
N SER A 388 13.53 -10.77 17.14
CA SER A 388 14.88 -10.38 16.68
C SER A 388 14.86 -9.49 15.40
N LEU A 389 13.81 -9.57 14.60
CA LEU A 389 13.64 -8.81 13.35
C LEU A 389 12.84 -7.50 13.55
N HIS A 390 12.28 -7.27 14.75
CA HIS A 390 11.41 -6.12 15.02
C HIS A 390 12.12 -4.77 14.91
N HIS A 391 13.44 -4.75 14.97
CA HIS A 391 14.21 -3.53 14.71
C HIS A 391 14.12 -3.08 13.23
N ILE A 392 13.84 -4.01 12.30
CA ILE A 392 13.60 -3.74 10.87
C ILE A 392 12.11 -3.71 10.58
N LYS A 393 11.37 -4.80 10.90
CA LYS A 393 9.94 -4.94 10.60
C LYS A 393 9.19 -5.58 11.76
N LYS A 394 8.35 -4.79 12.41
CA LYS A 394 7.50 -5.22 13.55
C LYS A 394 6.03 -5.31 13.18
N GLU A 395 5.61 -4.58 12.16
CA GLU A 395 4.21 -4.48 11.75
C GLU A 395 3.74 -5.81 11.13
N ASN A 396 2.42 -5.99 11.09
CA ASN A 396 1.80 -7.13 10.43
C ASN A 396 2.18 -7.20 8.95
N ILE A 397 2.29 -8.42 8.43
CA ILE A 397 2.63 -8.68 7.02
C ILE A 397 1.31 -8.70 6.22
N GLY A 398 1.10 -7.62 5.48
CA GLY A 398 -0.07 -7.42 4.63
C GLY A 398 0.15 -7.87 3.18
N LEU A 399 -0.85 -7.57 2.32
CA LEU A 399 -0.88 -7.95 0.91
C LEU A 399 0.41 -7.59 0.15
N ILE A 400 0.94 -6.39 0.36
CA ILE A 400 2.10 -5.88 -0.39
C ILE A 400 3.36 -6.65 -0.03
N GLU A 401 3.60 -6.83 1.27
CA GLU A 401 4.77 -7.58 1.76
C GLU A 401 4.72 -9.05 1.33
N VAL A 402 3.55 -9.67 1.40
CA VAL A 402 3.34 -11.06 0.96
C VAL A 402 3.80 -11.27 -0.48
N MET A 403 3.62 -10.28 -1.36
CA MET A 403 4.03 -10.33 -2.75
C MET A 403 5.52 -10.05 -2.99
N GLY A 404 6.27 -9.67 -1.95
CA GLY A 404 7.73 -9.48 -2.03
C GLY A 404 8.20 -8.03 -2.10
N LEU A 405 7.38 -7.06 -1.66
CA LEU A 405 7.80 -5.67 -1.50
C LEU A 405 7.78 -5.30 -0.01
N ALA A 406 8.94 -5.07 0.57
CA ALA A 406 9.06 -4.54 1.92
C ALA A 406 8.63 -3.08 1.97
N VAL A 407 7.64 -2.77 2.81
CA VAL A 407 7.31 -1.39 3.18
C VAL A 407 7.83 -1.17 4.60
N LEU A 408 8.98 -0.50 4.70
CA LEU A 408 9.68 -0.27 5.96
C LEU A 408 9.39 1.14 6.50
N PRO A 409 9.39 1.34 7.83
CA PRO A 409 9.06 2.61 8.44
C PRO A 409 10.11 3.71 8.18
N ALA A 410 9.66 4.97 8.06
CA ALA A 410 10.50 6.14 7.76
C ALA A 410 11.67 6.34 8.72
N ARG A 411 11.50 5.98 10.02
CA ARG A 411 12.57 6.06 11.03
C ARG A 411 13.87 5.39 10.58
N LEU A 412 13.76 4.27 9.85
CA LEU A 412 14.93 3.52 9.38
C LEU A 412 15.83 4.32 8.44
N ALA A 413 15.32 5.29 7.71
CA ALA A 413 16.16 6.15 6.86
C ALA A 413 17.21 6.91 7.68
N LYS A 414 16.81 7.44 8.85
CA LYS A 414 17.72 8.11 9.79
C LYS A 414 18.60 7.10 10.53
N GLU A 415 17.99 6.04 11.07
CA GLU A 415 18.68 5.04 11.90
C GLU A 415 19.80 4.33 11.11
N ILE A 416 19.56 3.97 9.83
CA ILE A 416 20.55 3.30 8.97
C ILE A 416 21.75 4.23 8.69
N ASN A 417 21.54 5.50 8.38
CA ASN A 417 22.63 6.45 8.16
C ASN A 417 23.48 6.65 9.42
N MET A 418 22.84 6.73 10.59
CA MET A 418 23.54 6.81 11.87
C MET A 418 24.31 5.52 12.17
N LEU A 419 23.69 4.36 11.90
CA LEU A 419 24.29 3.04 12.09
C LEU A 419 25.53 2.87 11.23
N GLU A 420 25.45 3.15 9.94
CA GLU A 420 26.58 3.10 9.01
C GLU A 420 27.76 3.95 9.51
N THR A 421 27.48 5.19 9.91
CA THR A 421 28.49 6.11 10.43
C THR A 421 29.15 5.57 11.70
N ALA A 422 28.35 5.12 12.65
CA ALA A 422 28.85 4.61 13.93
C ALA A 422 29.67 3.30 13.76
N MET A 423 29.24 2.41 12.88
CA MET A 423 29.96 1.17 12.56
C MET A 423 31.32 1.48 11.90
N LEU A 424 31.36 2.40 10.95
CA LEU A 424 32.60 2.81 10.26
C LEU A 424 33.62 3.45 11.22
N ASN A 425 33.13 4.17 12.22
CA ASN A 425 33.98 4.83 13.23
C ASN A 425 34.33 3.92 14.41
N GLY A 426 33.75 2.72 14.52
CA GLY A 426 33.93 1.83 15.68
C GLY A 426 33.32 2.38 16.96
N GLU A 427 32.22 3.15 16.86
CA GLU A 427 31.56 3.79 17.98
C GLU A 427 30.68 2.80 18.78
N ASN A 428 30.47 3.11 20.06
CA ASN A 428 29.57 2.30 20.90
C ASN A 428 28.10 2.63 20.56
N LEU A 429 27.41 1.72 19.87
CA LEU A 429 26.02 1.90 19.45
C LEU A 429 25.05 2.10 20.62
N ASN A 430 25.35 1.57 21.81
CA ASN A 430 24.54 1.77 23.00
C ASN A 430 24.54 3.23 23.53
N ALA A 431 25.44 4.07 23.02
CA ALA A 431 25.44 5.50 23.33
C ALA A 431 24.32 6.28 22.59
N TYR A 432 23.70 5.66 21.58
CA TYR A 432 22.66 6.27 20.74
C TYR A 432 21.33 5.58 21.00
N PRO A 433 20.35 6.23 21.65
CA PRO A 433 19.06 5.62 21.95
C PRO A 433 18.35 5.00 20.74
N GLU A 434 18.46 5.62 19.57
CA GLU A 434 17.88 5.15 18.31
C GLU A 434 18.54 3.87 17.79
N LEU A 435 19.81 3.60 18.14
CA LEU A 435 20.58 2.48 17.63
C LEU A 435 20.61 1.27 18.56
N ILE A 436 20.17 1.40 19.81
CA ILE A 436 20.20 0.29 20.80
C ILE A 436 19.56 -0.97 20.23
N GLN A 437 18.41 -0.84 19.56
CA GLN A 437 17.69 -1.96 18.97
C GLN A 437 18.44 -2.67 17.83
N HIS A 438 19.44 -2.03 17.23
CA HIS A 438 20.24 -2.55 16.13
C HIS A 438 21.60 -3.11 16.59
N THR A 439 21.98 -2.95 17.85
CA THR A 439 23.35 -3.26 18.35
C THR A 439 23.77 -4.69 18.04
N GLN A 440 22.97 -5.68 18.41
CA GLN A 440 23.30 -7.09 18.18
C GLN A 440 23.41 -7.41 16.68
N TRP A 441 22.49 -6.88 15.88
CA TRP A 441 22.49 -7.06 14.44
C TRP A 441 23.73 -6.44 13.77
N ALA A 442 24.15 -5.24 14.19
CA ALA A 442 25.36 -4.59 13.71
C ALA A 442 26.63 -5.35 14.07
N GLU A 443 26.73 -5.90 15.30
CA GLU A 443 27.84 -6.76 15.71
C GLU A 443 27.91 -8.03 14.84
N ASP A 444 26.75 -8.62 14.52
CA ASP A 444 26.66 -9.79 13.65
C ASP A 444 27.06 -9.45 12.20
N ILE A 445 26.71 -8.28 11.70
CA ILE A 445 27.16 -7.79 10.39
C ILE A 445 28.69 -7.67 10.36
N LEU A 446 29.29 -6.95 11.30
CA LEU A 446 30.75 -6.77 11.36
C LEU A 446 31.51 -8.11 11.49
N ARG A 447 30.91 -9.10 12.15
CA ARG A 447 31.49 -10.44 12.25
C ARG A 447 31.44 -11.21 10.94
N ARG A 448 30.34 -11.07 10.16
CA ARG A 448 30.20 -11.70 8.84
C ARG A 448 30.96 -10.99 7.75
N HIS A 449 31.19 -9.68 7.89
CA HIS A 449 31.85 -8.81 6.92
C HIS A 449 33.07 -8.13 7.53
N PRO A 450 34.20 -8.87 7.76
CA PRO A 450 35.42 -8.31 8.33
C PRO A 450 36.08 -7.25 7.44
N ASP A 451 35.68 -7.17 6.17
CA ASP A 451 36.10 -6.20 5.18
C ASP A 451 35.20 -4.95 5.14
N PHE A 452 34.26 -4.77 6.08
CA PHE A 452 33.35 -3.63 6.16
C PHE A 452 34.13 -2.31 6.19
N ASN A 453 33.87 -1.44 5.22
CA ASN A 453 34.57 -0.17 5.02
C ASN A 453 33.66 0.84 4.28
N LYS A 454 34.15 2.06 4.06
CA LYS A 454 33.39 3.15 3.43
C LYS A 454 32.87 2.85 2.02
N ASP A 455 33.55 1.95 1.28
CA ASP A 455 33.21 1.69 -0.11
C ASP A 455 32.08 0.64 -0.22
N ASN A 456 31.92 -0.23 0.80
CA ASN A 456 30.96 -1.33 0.79
C ASN A 456 29.89 -1.27 1.89
N ALA A 457 30.04 -0.39 2.88
CA ALA A 457 29.15 -0.33 4.05
C ALA A 457 27.67 -0.23 3.68
N LYS A 458 27.33 0.70 2.79
CA LYS A 458 25.95 0.88 2.34
C LYS A 458 25.38 -0.38 1.68
N SER A 459 26.10 -0.98 0.76
CA SER A 459 25.67 -2.19 0.06
C SER A 459 25.47 -3.35 1.03
N ILE A 460 26.39 -3.55 1.98
CA ILE A 460 26.27 -4.61 3.00
C ILE A 460 25.03 -4.40 3.86
N ILE A 461 24.78 -3.17 4.32
CA ILE A 461 23.60 -2.87 5.16
C ILE A 461 22.30 -3.07 4.36
N GLU A 462 22.25 -2.63 3.11
CA GLU A 462 21.10 -2.84 2.23
C GLU A 462 20.82 -4.33 2.00
N ASP A 463 21.85 -5.15 1.77
CA ASP A 463 21.72 -6.60 1.63
C ASP A 463 21.27 -7.28 2.93
N GLU A 464 21.79 -6.87 4.08
CA GLU A 464 21.39 -7.42 5.38
C GLU A 464 19.94 -7.02 5.76
N ILE A 465 19.45 -5.86 5.33
CA ILE A 465 18.02 -5.50 5.45
C ILE A 465 17.17 -6.38 4.55
N GLY A 466 17.62 -6.60 3.31
CA GLY A 466 16.94 -7.50 2.38
C GLY A 466 16.84 -8.93 2.92
N LYS A 467 17.91 -9.43 3.53
CA LYS A 467 17.95 -10.73 4.22
C LYS A 467 16.98 -10.77 5.41
N ALA A 468 16.96 -9.72 6.23
CA ALA A 468 16.01 -9.63 7.34
C ALA A 468 14.56 -9.66 6.84
N PHE A 469 14.26 -9.01 5.72
CA PHE A 469 12.92 -9.07 5.14
C PHE A 469 12.58 -10.45 4.57
N LEU A 470 13.53 -11.17 3.99
CA LEU A 470 13.32 -12.56 3.59
C LEU A 470 12.96 -13.44 4.80
N GLU A 471 13.71 -13.32 5.90
CA GLU A 471 13.40 -14.01 7.16
C GLU A 471 12.01 -13.64 7.71
N VAL A 472 11.59 -12.38 7.56
CA VAL A 472 10.22 -11.91 7.89
C VAL A 472 9.16 -12.67 7.10
N LEU A 473 9.36 -12.88 5.80
CA LEU A 473 8.42 -13.64 4.96
C LEU A 473 8.40 -15.13 5.33
N GLU A 474 9.54 -15.72 5.64
CA GLU A 474 9.66 -17.12 6.10
C GLU A 474 8.96 -17.32 7.45
N ASP A 475 9.09 -16.34 8.37
CA ASP A 475 8.40 -16.35 9.66
C ASP A 475 6.87 -16.25 9.48
N ALA A 476 6.41 -15.47 8.48
CA ALA A 476 5.00 -15.31 8.17
C ALA A 476 4.39 -16.51 7.41
N GLY A 477 5.22 -17.39 6.85
CA GLY A 477 4.79 -18.63 6.18
C GLY A 477 4.20 -19.64 7.16
N VAL A 478 3.03 -20.20 6.84
CA VAL A 478 2.35 -21.19 7.68
C VAL A 478 3.10 -22.52 7.65
N PHE A 479 3.31 -23.07 6.48
CA PHE A 479 4.15 -24.25 6.30
C PHE A 479 5.59 -23.82 6.03
N LYS A 480 6.47 -24.10 6.97
CA LYS A 480 7.87 -23.68 6.90
C LYS A 480 8.63 -24.35 5.73
N ARG A 481 9.70 -23.73 5.27
CA ARG A 481 10.49 -24.22 4.12
C ARG A 481 11.42 -25.41 4.45
N ASN A 482 11.34 -25.97 5.66
CA ASN A 482 12.03 -27.20 6.03
C ASN A 482 11.26 -28.47 5.60
N GLU A 483 11.87 -29.64 5.71
CA GLU A 483 11.30 -30.92 5.30
C GLU A 483 9.92 -31.19 5.94
N ASN A 484 9.75 -30.90 7.23
CA ASN A 484 8.50 -31.13 7.94
C ASN A 484 7.39 -30.22 7.44
N GLY A 485 7.67 -28.92 7.29
CA GLY A 485 6.69 -27.96 6.76
C GLY A 485 6.31 -28.24 5.33
N GLN A 486 7.24 -28.65 4.48
CA GLN A 486 6.95 -29.03 3.09
C GLN A 486 6.13 -30.34 3.01
N LYS A 487 6.36 -31.29 3.92
CA LYS A 487 5.53 -32.47 4.04
C LYS A 487 4.10 -32.12 4.46
N ALA A 488 3.95 -31.32 5.51
CA ALA A 488 2.65 -30.85 6.00
C ALA A 488 1.88 -30.06 4.90
N PHE A 489 2.57 -29.23 4.11
CA PHE A 489 1.93 -28.54 2.98
C PHE A 489 1.38 -29.53 1.93
N LYS A 490 2.14 -30.60 1.60
CA LYS A 490 1.68 -31.63 0.67
C LYS A 490 0.52 -32.43 1.24
N GLU A 491 0.46 -32.66 2.55
CA GLU A 491 -0.67 -33.28 3.23
C GLU A 491 -1.94 -32.42 3.10
N PHE A 492 -1.84 -31.08 3.32
CA PHE A 492 -2.94 -30.17 3.01
C PHE A 492 -3.37 -30.23 1.55
N ILE A 493 -2.43 -30.21 0.59
CA ILE A 493 -2.75 -30.34 -0.83
C ILE A 493 -3.50 -31.65 -1.13
N THR A 494 -3.13 -32.74 -0.48
CA THR A 494 -3.79 -34.04 -0.65
C THR A 494 -5.24 -33.98 -0.15
N SER A 495 -5.48 -33.33 0.99
CA SER A 495 -6.81 -33.17 1.58
C SER A 495 -7.77 -32.34 0.71
N ILE A 496 -7.26 -31.50 -0.21
CA ILE A 496 -8.09 -30.77 -1.19
C ILE A 496 -8.88 -31.74 -2.09
N ASN A 497 -8.38 -32.95 -2.31
CA ASN A 497 -8.99 -33.95 -3.17
C ASN A 497 -9.82 -35.01 -2.42
N GLU A 498 -9.89 -34.92 -1.10
CA GLU A 498 -10.71 -35.76 -0.22
C GLU A 498 -12.08 -35.10 0.05
#